data_aed14fef30733bb11b593a435b00e136
#
_entry.id   aed14fef30733bb11b593a435b00e136
#
_cell.length_a   1.000
_cell.length_b   1.000
_cell.length_c   1.000
_cell.angle_alpha   90.00
_cell.angle_beta   90.00
_cell.angle_gamma   90.00
#
_symmetry.space_group_name_H-M   'P 1'
#
loop_
_entity.id
_entity.type
_entity.pdbx_description
1 polymer ?
#
loop_
_entity_poly.entity_id
_entity_poly.type
_entity_poly.pdbx_seq_one_letter_code
_entity_poly.pdbx_strand_id
1 'polypeptide(L)'
;LIEEDIYFDVVFHNWTCCGNGGGFSYTRMPASPDSGPMLNGKLIGTIESATDNSMLEGAHVVAVAEDESYSAEAFSDVNGEYSIDLIGSKNYFVNISYDGLIDLNEYVYVAPFEDTYLNASLSTMEDALVEGTVTDWYTNAPLASASVLLAYTDEEMITIESTTDENGYFMVQVPGEE
;
A
#
# COMPACT_ATOMS: atom_id res chain seq x y z
N LEU A 1 2.22 -15.74 31.11
CA LEU A 1 2.07 -14.89 29.93
C LEU A 1 0.58 -14.65 29.74
N ILE A 2 0.11 -13.44 29.96
CA ILE A 2 -1.28 -13.02 29.73
C ILE A 2 -1.24 -12.41 28.33
N GLU A 3 -1.86 -13.09 27.37
CA GLU A 3 -1.99 -12.66 25.97
C GLU A 3 -3.19 -11.69 25.75
N GLU A 4 -3.72 -11.10 26.83
CA GLU A 4 -4.81 -10.14 26.73
C GLU A 4 -4.26 -8.75 27.04
N ASP A 5 -4.44 -7.80 26.10
CA ASP A 5 -4.18 -6.38 26.30
C ASP A 5 -5.14 -5.84 27.37
N ILE A 6 -4.68 -5.80 28.62
CA ILE A 6 -5.48 -5.30 29.74
C ILE A 6 -5.21 -3.81 29.89
N TYR A 7 -6.16 -2.99 29.48
CA TYR A 7 -6.13 -1.55 29.66
C TYR A 7 -6.83 -1.16 30.98
N PHE A 8 -6.29 -0.16 31.66
CA PHE A 8 -6.94 0.43 32.84
C PHE A 8 -6.55 1.88 32.97
N ASP A 9 -7.50 2.68 33.41
CA ASP A 9 -7.28 4.07 33.78
C ASP A 9 -6.68 4.17 35.16
N VAL A 10 -5.66 5.03 35.34
CA VAL A 10 -5.03 5.30 36.64
C VAL A 10 -5.19 6.76 37.00
N VAL A 11 -5.86 7.02 38.10
CA VAL A 11 -5.98 8.37 38.67
C VAL A 11 -5.10 8.45 39.90
N PHE A 12 -4.07 9.29 39.90
CA PHE A 12 -3.24 9.59 41.05
C PHE A 12 -3.92 10.63 41.93
N HIS A 13 -4.12 10.28 43.20
CA HIS A 13 -4.81 11.17 44.17
C HIS A 13 -3.85 11.93 45.05
N ASN A 14 -2.72 11.35 45.42
CA ASN A 14 -1.79 11.96 46.35
C ASN A 14 -0.36 11.46 46.13
N TRP A 15 0.58 12.37 46.27
CA TRP A 15 1.99 12.11 46.24
C TRP A 15 2.67 12.84 47.41
N THR A 16 3.26 12.14 48.34
CA THR A 16 4.05 12.73 49.40
C THR A 16 5.53 12.63 49.08
N CYS A 17 6.21 13.77 48.95
CA CYS A 17 7.66 13.80 48.76
C CYS A 17 8.36 14.20 50.09
N CYS A 18 9.64 13.89 50.19
CA CYS A 18 10.65 14.46 51.06
C CYS A 18 10.52 14.11 52.58
N GLY A 19 11.12 13.00 52.98
CA GLY A 19 11.63 12.80 54.33
C GLY A 19 10.88 11.86 55.27
N ASN A 20 9.66 11.45 54.97
CA ASN A 20 8.88 10.51 55.78
C ASN A 20 8.28 9.37 54.96
N GLY A 21 9.13 8.58 54.28
CA GLY A 21 8.68 7.40 53.57
C GLY A 21 7.62 7.75 52.53
N GLY A 22 8.06 8.25 51.35
CA GLY A 22 7.16 8.68 50.28
C GLY A 22 6.13 7.62 49.92
N GLY A 23 4.85 8.00 50.01
CA GLY A 23 3.71 7.19 49.61
C GLY A 23 2.93 7.86 48.47
N PHE A 24 2.27 7.10 47.69
CA PHE A 24 1.32 7.60 46.70
C PHE A 24 0.04 6.77 46.77
N SER A 25 -1.08 7.38 46.47
CA SER A 25 -2.36 6.70 46.33
C SER A 25 -2.91 6.90 44.93
N TYR A 26 -3.44 5.83 44.35
CA TYR A 26 -4.07 5.85 43.05
C TYR A 26 -5.30 4.95 43.03
N THR A 27 -6.22 5.26 42.14
CA THR A 27 -7.34 4.38 41.80
C THR A 27 -7.08 3.78 40.41
N ARG A 28 -7.28 2.49 40.32
CA ARG A 28 -7.32 1.78 39.03
C ARG A 28 -8.78 1.49 38.69
N MET A 29 -9.19 1.83 37.50
CA MET A 29 -10.51 1.50 36.96
C MET A 29 -10.31 0.67 35.70
N PRO A 30 -11.19 -0.29 35.38
CA PRO A 30 -11.22 -0.87 34.06
C PRO A 30 -11.30 0.25 33.04
N ALA A 31 -10.55 0.14 31.94
CA ALA A 31 -10.69 1.09 30.84
C ALA A 31 -12.16 1.18 30.42
N SER A 32 -12.61 2.38 30.12
CA SER A 32 -13.97 2.56 29.59
C SER A 32 -14.16 1.69 28.36
N PRO A 33 -15.30 1.00 28.19
CA PRO A 33 -15.62 0.28 26.96
C PRO A 33 -15.53 1.14 25.69
N ASP A 34 -15.58 2.46 25.85
CA ASP A 34 -15.44 3.45 24.78
C ASP A 34 -13.98 3.91 24.55
N SER A 35 -13.01 3.47 25.37
CA SER A 35 -11.61 3.69 25.05
C SER A 35 -11.21 2.73 23.94
N GLY A 36 -11.19 3.21 22.72
CA GLY A 36 -10.67 2.51 21.56
C GLY A 36 -9.21 2.07 21.76
N PRO A 37 -8.63 1.35 20.81
CA PRO A 37 -7.25 0.89 20.90
C PRO A 37 -6.31 2.08 21.15
N MET A 38 -5.28 1.87 22.00
CA MET A 38 -4.31 2.89 22.28
C MET A 38 -3.41 3.11 21.06
N LEU A 39 -3.64 4.18 20.33
CA LEU A 39 -2.84 4.58 19.18
C LEU A 39 -1.54 5.23 19.67
N ASN A 40 -0.50 4.44 19.84
CA ASN A 40 0.80 4.88 20.34
C ASN A 40 1.93 4.68 19.34
N GLY A 41 1.62 4.31 18.10
CA GLY A 41 2.52 4.26 16.97
C GLY A 41 2.06 5.22 15.87
N LYS A 42 2.97 5.58 14.98
CA LYS A 42 2.66 6.44 13.85
C LYS A 42 3.42 5.98 12.62
N LEU A 43 2.72 5.92 11.48
CA LEU A 43 3.31 5.72 10.17
C LEU A 43 3.24 7.03 9.40
N ILE A 44 4.38 7.52 8.91
CA ILE A 44 4.49 8.76 8.16
C ILE A 44 5.39 8.57 6.95
N GLY A 45 5.19 9.38 5.92
CA GLY A 45 6.05 9.33 4.75
C GLY A 45 5.64 10.31 3.68
N THR A 46 6.33 10.22 2.55
CA THR A 46 6.06 11.00 1.34
C THR A 46 5.83 10.08 0.16
N ILE A 47 4.94 10.49 -0.73
CA ILE A 47 4.59 9.72 -1.92
C ILE A 47 4.85 10.59 -3.15
N GLU A 48 5.65 10.06 -4.08
CA GLU A 48 6.04 10.73 -5.32
C GLU A 48 5.83 9.84 -6.54
N SER A 49 5.74 10.45 -7.71
CA SER A 49 5.78 9.77 -9.00
C SER A 49 7.21 9.36 -9.35
N ALA A 50 7.45 8.10 -9.68
CA ALA A 50 8.75 7.60 -10.14
C ALA A 50 9.16 8.18 -11.50
N THR A 51 8.20 8.72 -12.27
CA THR A 51 8.44 9.22 -13.63
C THR A 51 9.10 10.59 -13.64
N ASP A 52 8.64 11.50 -12.76
CA ASP A 52 9.08 12.89 -12.75
C ASP A 52 9.40 13.45 -11.36
N ASN A 53 9.33 12.62 -10.33
CA ASN A 53 9.51 12.95 -8.91
C ASN A 53 8.52 14.03 -8.41
N SER A 54 7.37 14.19 -9.09
CA SER A 54 6.32 15.07 -8.59
C SER A 54 5.65 14.46 -7.36
N MET A 55 5.32 15.31 -6.38
CA MET A 55 4.59 14.87 -5.19
C MET A 55 3.15 14.55 -5.54
N LEU A 56 2.65 13.41 -5.06
CA LEU A 56 1.31 12.94 -5.35
C LEU A 56 0.35 13.35 -4.23
N GLU A 57 -0.54 14.32 -4.53
CA GLU A 57 -1.63 14.72 -3.65
C GLU A 57 -2.81 13.76 -3.82
N GLY A 58 -3.36 13.27 -2.70
CA GLY A 58 -4.52 12.38 -2.71
C GLY A 58 -4.20 10.90 -2.91
N ALA A 59 -2.93 10.50 -2.84
CA ALA A 59 -2.59 9.09 -2.81
C ALA A 59 -3.18 8.43 -1.55
N HIS A 60 -3.81 7.27 -1.72
CA HIS A 60 -4.50 6.56 -0.66
C HIS A 60 -3.55 5.57 0.01
N VAL A 61 -3.42 5.67 1.32
CA VAL A 61 -2.60 4.79 2.15
C VAL A 61 -3.49 4.03 3.11
N VAL A 62 -3.48 2.71 3.03
CA VAL A 62 -4.24 1.81 3.90
C VAL A 62 -3.28 0.94 4.68
N ALA A 63 -3.40 0.92 6.00
CA ALA A 63 -2.62 0.06 6.87
C ALA A 63 -3.55 -0.91 7.61
N VAL A 64 -3.33 -2.22 7.47
CA VAL A 64 -4.09 -3.28 8.12
C VAL A 64 -3.14 -4.09 9.01
N ALA A 65 -3.46 -4.21 10.31
CA ALA A 65 -2.67 -5.02 11.22
C ALA A 65 -2.64 -6.49 10.76
N GLU A 66 -1.49 -7.16 10.91
CA GLU A 66 -1.31 -8.56 10.52
C GLU A 66 -2.36 -9.50 11.14
N ASP A 67 -2.80 -9.20 12.36
CA ASP A 67 -3.84 -9.94 13.09
C ASP A 67 -5.27 -9.44 12.81
N GLU A 68 -5.43 -8.54 11.82
CA GLU A 68 -6.70 -7.91 11.43
C GLU A 68 -7.44 -7.16 12.55
N SER A 69 -6.78 -6.95 13.70
CA SER A 69 -7.38 -6.31 14.88
C SER A 69 -7.63 -4.81 14.72
N TYR A 70 -6.92 -4.17 13.79
CA TYR A 70 -7.01 -2.74 13.54
C TYR A 70 -6.62 -2.39 12.11
N SER A 71 -7.34 -1.44 11.53
CA SER A 71 -6.99 -0.84 10.24
C SER A 71 -7.22 0.67 10.30
N ALA A 72 -6.40 1.41 9.54
CA ALA A 72 -6.56 2.85 9.38
C ALA A 72 -6.08 3.26 7.98
N GLU A 73 -6.56 4.43 7.54
CA GLU A 73 -6.24 4.97 6.23
C GLU A 73 -5.94 6.47 6.31
N ALA A 74 -5.21 6.98 5.33
CA ALA A 74 -4.97 8.40 5.14
C ALA A 74 -4.78 8.70 3.65
N PHE A 75 -4.86 9.98 3.31
CA PHE A 75 -4.53 10.49 1.98
C PHE A 75 -3.33 11.45 2.11
N SER A 76 -2.47 11.44 1.09
CA SER A 76 -1.35 12.38 1.03
C SER A 76 -1.83 13.81 0.74
N ASP A 77 -1.15 14.77 1.29
CA ASP A 77 -1.40 16.21 1.07
C ASP A 77 -0.72 16.73 -0.23
N VAL A 78 -0.79 18.04 -0.47
CA VAL A 78 -0.19 18.70 -1.63
C VAL A 78 1.34 18.55 -1.74
N ASN A 79 2.01 18.18 -0.64
CA ASN A 79 3.44 17.89 -0.60
C ASN A 79 3.72 16.39 -0.70
N GLY A 80 2.70 15.56 -0.97
CA GLY A 80 2.79 14.11 -0.95
C GLY A 80 2.93 13.51 0.45
N GLU A 81 2.82 14.33 1.53
CA GLU A 81 3.02 13.87 2.90
C GLU A 81 1.76 13.20 3.46
N TYR A 82 1.92 12.08 4.17
CA TYR A 82 0.84 11.41 4.88
C TYR A 82 1.22 11.05 6.31
N SER A 83 0.22 10.84 7.16
CA SER A 83 0.39 10.44 8.55
C SER A 83 -0.80 9.61 9.02
N ILE A 84 -0.52 8.44 9.60
CA ILE A 84 -1.53 7.51 10.15
C ILE A 84 -1.16 7.17 11.58
N ASP A 85 -2.09 7.39 12.53
CA ASP A 85 -1.94 6.92 13.90
C ASP A 85 -2.35 5.44 13.99
N LEU A 86 -1.45 4.61 14.53
CA LEU A 86 -1.57 3.15 14.57
C LEU A 86 -1.31 2.61 15.98
N ILE A 87 -1.67 1.36 16.22
CA ILE A 87 -1.25 0.63 17.43
C ILE A 87 0.22 0.26 17.25
N GLY A 88 1.09 0.75 18.14
CA GLY A 88 2.50 0.38 18.13
C GLY A 88 2.76 -1.06 18.56
N SER A 89 3.96 -1.54 18.32
CA SER A 89 4.40 -2.94 18.55
C SER A 89 3.66 -3.98 17.70
N LYS A 90 3.17 -3.58 16.52
CA LYS A 90 2.48 -4.45 15.56
C LYS A 90 3.08 -4.34 14.16
N ASN A 91 2.90 -5.41 13.40
CA ASN A 91 3.16 -5.42 11.97
C ASN A 91 1.89 -5.05 11.20
N TYR A 92 2.06 -4.36 10.09
CA TYR A 92 0.99 -3.94 9.20
C TYR A 92 1.30 -4.30 7.75
N PHE A 93 0.28 -4.74 7.04
CA PHE A 93 0.26 -4.72 5.58
C PHE A 93 -0.17 -3.31 5.16
N VAL A 94 0.68 -2.61 4.44
CA VAL A 94 0.44 -1.25 3.98
C VAL A 94 0.32 -1.27 2.47
N ASN A 95 -0.83 -0.84 1.96
CA ASN A 95 -1.06 -0.59 0.54
C ASN A 95 -1.04 0.92 0.31
N ILE A 96 -0.31 1.36 -0.72
CA ILE A 96 -0.29 2.75 -1.19
C ILE A 96 -0.69 2.73 -2.66
N SER A 97 -1.80 3.40 -2.96
CA SER A 97 -2.38 3.45 -4.30
C SER A 97 -2.61 4.89 -4.78
N TYR A 98 -2.52 5.08 -6.10
CA TYR A 98 -2.84 6.33 -6.77
C TYR A 98 -3.34 6.01 -8.18
N ASP A 99 -4.37 6.73 -8.62
CA ASP A 99 -5.03 6.48 -9.91
C ASP A 99 -4.04 6.48 -11.10
N GLY A 100 -4.06 5.41 -11.89
CA GLY A 100 -3.15 5.21 -13.04
C GLY A 100 -1.71 4.84 -12.69
N LEU A 101 -1.39 4.53 -11.43
CA LEU A 101 -0.07 4.07 -11.00
C LEU A 101 -0.13 2.68 -10.36
N ILE A 102 1.00 1.98 -10.37
CA ILE A 102 1.13 0.66 -9.74
C ILE A 102 1.12 0.80 -8.22
N ASP A 103 0.27 0.04 -7.56
CA ASP A 103 0.18 -0.01 -6.11
C ASP A 103 1.47 -0.53 -5.47
N LEU A 104 1.91 0.15 -4.40
CA LEU A 104 2.97 -0.34 -3.54
C LEU A 104 2.36 -1.11 -2.37
N ASN A 105 2.84 -2.34 -2.16
CA ASN A 105 2.44 -3.18 -1.03
C ASN A 105 3.66 -3.50 -0.18
N GLU A 106 3.63 -3.08 1.09
CA GLU A 106 4.75 -3.23 2.02
C GLU A 106 4.30 -3.86 3.34
N TYR A 107 5.23 -4.55 4.00
CA TYR A 107 5.03 -5.13 5.32
C TYR A 107 5.90 -4.39 6.33
N VAL A 108 5.25 -3.64 7.24
CA VAL A 108 5.92 -2.64 8.09
C VAL A 108 5.68 -2.92 9.57
N TYR A 109 6.74 -2.96 10.36
CA TYR A 109 6.63 -2.95 11.82
C TYR A 109 6.53 -1.51 12.33
N VAL A 110 5.46 -1.21 13.07
CA VAL A 110 5.23 0.11 13.68
C VAL A 110 5.69 0.08 15.13
N ALA A 111 6.74 0.87 15.42
CA ALA A 111 7.27 0.99 16.78
C ALA A 111 6.32 1.81 17.67
N PRO A 112 6.22 1.47 18.98
CA PRO A 112 5.42 2.26 19.92
C PRO A 112 6.19 3.53 20.30
N PHE A 113 5.47 4.66 20.40
CA PHE A 113 5.98 5.98 20.82
C PHE A 113 7.07 6.58 19.92
N GLU A 114 7.21 6.06 18.69
CA GLU A 114 8.16 6.54 17.67
C GLU A 114 7.46 6.64 16.32
N ASP A 115 7.97 7.52 15.46
CA ASP A 115 7.52 7.64 14.08
C ASP A 115 8.20 6.55 13.22
N THR A 116 7.39 5.79 12.49
CA THR A 116 7.86 4.83 11.49
C THR A 116 7.73 5.47 10.11
N TYR A 117 8.79 5.41 9.31
CA TYR A 117 8.85 6.08 8.02
C TYR A 117 8.68 5.08 6.88
N LEU A 118 7.76 5.38 5.95
CA LEU A 118 7.59 4.66 4.69
C LEU A 118 7.36 5.68 3.56
N ASN A 119 8.39 5.92 2.75
CA ASN A 119 8.28 6.73 1.55
C ASN A 119 8.01 5.82 0.35
N ALA A 120 7.20 6.31 -0.59
CA ALA A 120 6.81 5.58 -1.78
C ALA A 120 7.15 6.38 -3.04
N SER A 121 7.63 5.67 -4.06
CA SER A 121 7.78 6.19 -5.41
C SER A 121 6.99 5.27 -6.34
N LEU A 122 5.83 5.76 -6.82
CA LEU A 122 4.88 4.99 -7.62
C LEU A 122 5.17 5.18 -9.10
N SER A 123 5.20 4.08 -9.86
CA SER A 123 5.44 4.10 -11.31
C SER A 123 4.17 3.82 -12.08
N THR A 124 4.10 4.35 -13.31
CA THR A 124 3.09 3.95 -14.28
C THR A 124 3.34 2.52 -14.75
N MET A 125 2.29 1.81 -15.10
CA MET A 125 2.45 0.58 -15.88
C MET A 125 2.99 0.96 -17.26
N GLU A 126 4.09 0.32 -17.65
CA GLU A 126 4.59 0.46 -19.01
C GLU A 126 3.76 -0.44 -19.93
N ASP A 127 3.36 0.11 -21.09
CA ASP A 127 2.76 -0.68 -22.13
C ASP A 127 3.72 -1.79 -22.58
N ALA A 128 3.23 -3.01 -22.68
CA ALA A 128 4.01 -4.12 -23.19
C ALA A 128 3.96 -4.14 -24.71
N LEU A 129 5.10 -4.46 -25.35
CA LEU A 129 5.18 -4.66 -26.79
C LEU A 129 5.21 -6.15 -27.10
N VAL A 130 4.23 -6.60 -27.88
CA VAL A 130 4.20 -7.97 -28.43
C VAL A 130 4.50 -7.92 -29.92
N GLU A 131 5.59 -8.56 -30.32
CA GLU A 131 6.00 -8.62 -31.71
C GLU A 131 6.29 -10.05 -32.15
N GLY A 132 6.15 -10.29 -33.44
CA GLY A 132 6.43 -11.62 -34.01
C GLY A 132 6.31 -11.70 -35.52
N THR A 133 6.53 -12.88 -36.05
CA THR A 133 6.35 -13.16 -37.48
C THR A 133 5.43 -14.34 -37.67
N VAL A 134 4.56 -14.25 -38.68
CA VAL A 134 3.64 -15.30 -39.08
C VAL A 134 4.14 -15.87 -40.41
N THR A 135 4.39 -17.16 -40.46
CA THR A 135 4.88 -17.85 -41.64
C THR A 135 4.01 -19.06 -41.99
N ASP A 136 3.97 -19.43 -43.28
CA ASP A 136 3.37 -20.67 -43.73
C ASP A 136 4.15 -21.88 -43.17
N TRP A 137 3.45 -22.78 -42.50
CA TRP A 137 4.04 -23.93 -41.82
C TRP A 137 4.85 -24.84 -42.74
N TYR A 138 4.46 -24.93 -44.01
CA TYR A 138 5.01 -25.88 -44.94
C TYR A 138 6.19 -25.32 -45.73
N THR A 139 6.09 -24.06 -46.11
CA THR A 139 7.06 -23.38 -46.97
C THR A 139 7.99 -22.44 -46.21
N ASN A 140 7.69 -22.12 -44.96
CA ASN A 140 8.30 -21.05 -44.17
C ASN A 140 8.25 -19.67 -44.85
N ALA A 141 7.39 -19.49 -45.83
CA ALA A 141 7.21 -18.20 -46.48
C ALA A 141 6.44 -17.25 -45.53
N PRO A 142 6.80 -15.94 -45.48
CA PRO A 142 6.06 -14.99 -44.68
C PRO A 142 4.62 -14.82 -45.18
N LEU A 143 3.68 -14.74 -44.28
CA LEU A 143 2.28 -14.52 -44.57
C LEU A 143 1.92 -13.05 -44.35
N ALA A 144 1.77 -12.29 -45.44
CA ALA A 144 1.31 -10.94 -45.42
C ALA A 144 -0.21 -10.87 -45.16
N SER A 145 -0.64 -9.82 -44.49
CA SER A 145 -2.07 -9.57 -44.17
C SER A 145 -2.74 -10.70 -43.35
N ALA A 146 -1.97 -11.46 -42.59
CA ALA A 146 -2.52 -12.39 -41.63
C ALA A 146 -3.07 -11.61 -40.43
N SER A 147 -4.29 -11.95 -40.04
CA SER A 147 -4.90 -11.34 -38.81
C SER A 147 -4.29 -11.99 -37.55
N VAL A 148 -3.82 -11.17 -36.67
CA VAL A 148 -3.30 -11.54 -35.36
C VAL A 148 -4.24 -10.96 -34.29
N LEU A 149 -4.82 -11.84 -33.48
CA LEU A 149 -5.70 -11.48 -32.40
C LEU A 149 -5.03 -11.81 -31.07
N LEU A 150 -4.78 -10.81 -30.26
CA LEU A 150 -4.37 -10.96 -28.88
C LEU A 150 -5.62 -10.80 -27.99
N ALA A 151 -5.86 -11.81 -27.15
CA ALA A 151 -6.94 -11.76 -26.19
C ALA A 151 -6.37 -12.04 -24.80
N TYR A 152 -6.67 -11.19 -23.86
CA TYR A 152 -6.38 -11.45 -22.45
C TYR A 152 -7.65 -11.28 -21.63
N THR A 153 -7.74 -12.01 -20.53
CA THR A 153 -8.90 -12.02 -19.65
C THR A 153 -8.46 -11.61 -18.26
N ASP A 154 -8.98 -10.49 -17.83
CA ASP A 154 -9.09 -10.18 -16.41
C ASP A 154 -10.60 -10.23 -16.05
N GLU A 155 -11.24 -9.15 -15.68
CA GLU A 155 -12.69 -9.14 -15.44
C GLU A 155 -13.49 -9.04 -16.75
N GLU A 156 -12.94 -8.40 -17.78
CA GLU A 156 -13.50 -8.34 -19.15
C GLU A 156 -12.49 -8.84 -20.19
N MET A 157 -13.00 -9.53 -21.24
CA MET A 157 -12.15 -9.98 -22.33
C MET A 157 -11.78 -8.82 -23.23
N ILE A 158 -10.53 -8.37 -23.14
CA ILE A 158 -9.97 -7.34 -24.02
C ILE A 158 -9.32 -8.02 -25.22
N THR A 159 -9.64 -7.54 -26.42
CA THR A 159 -9.07 -8.05 -27.68
C THR A 159 -8.40 -6.93 -28.45
N ILE A 160 -7.16 -7.18 -28.88
CA ILE A 160 -6.39 -6.26 -29.73
C ILE A 160 -6.08 -6.98 -31.03
N GLU A 161 -6.45 -6.36 -32.15
CA GLU A 161 -6.22 -6.90 -33.49
C GLU A 161 -5.05 -6.19 -34.19
N SER A 162 -4.23 -6.96 -34.87
CA SER A 162 -3.18 -6.47 -35.76
C SER A 162 -3.16 -7.29 -37.05
N THR A 163 -2.49 -6.77 -38.05
CA THR A 163 -2.25 -7.51 -39.31
C THR A 163 -0.76 -7.52 -39.65
N THR A 164 -0.28 -8.61 -40.16
CA THR A 164 1.10 -8.73 -40.58
C THR A 164 1.40 -7.90 -41.83
N ASP A 165 2.62 -7.37 -41.91
CA ASP A 165 3.18 -6.70 -43.09
C ASP A 165 3.58 -7.71 -44.19
N GLU A 166 4.20 -7.24 -45.29
CA GLU A 166 4.68 -8.05 -46.42
C GLU A 166 5.78 -9.08 -46.03
N ASN A 167 6.43 -8.91 -44.86
CA ASN A 167 7.41 -9.83 -44.31
C ASN A 167 6.80 -10.78 -43.27
N GLY A 168 5.47 -10.77 -43.12
CA GLY A 168 4.77 -11.54 -42.12
C GLY A 168 4.93 -10.99 -40.68
N TYR A 169 5.54 -9.82 -40.50
CA TYR A 169 5.81 -9.22 -39.19
C TYR A 169 4.58 -8.48 -38.67
N PHE A 170 4.35 -8.62 -37.37
CA PHE A 170 3.36 -7.83 -36.65
C PHE A 170 3.97 -7.25 -35.37
N MET A 171 3.39 -6.15 -34.90
CA MET A 171 3.70 -5.49 -33.66
C MET A 171 2.41 -4.95 -33.04
N VAL A 172 2.21 -5.21 -31.76
CA VAL A 172 1.03 -4.79 -30.99
C VAL A 172 1.48 -4.24 -29.66
N GLN A 173 1.02 -3.06 -29.35
CA GLN A 173 1.17 -2.47 -28.03
C GLN A 173 0.00 -2.94 -27.16
N VAL A 174 0.31 -3.56 -26.04
CA VAL A 174 -0.66 -4.03 -25.06
C VAL A 174 -0.59 -3.06 -23.87
N PRO A 175 -1.69 -2.38 -23.53
CA PRO A 175 -1.72 -1.52 -22.36
C PRO A 175 -1.29 -2.29 -21.12
N GLY A 176 -0.51 -1.66 -20.23
CA GLY A 176 -0.35 -2.15 -18.86
C GLY A 176 -1.73 -2.23 -18.19
N GLU A 177 -1.93 -3.22 -17.35
CA GLU A 177 -3.18 -3.30 -16.58
C GLU A 177 -3.22 -2.21 -15.50
N GLU A 178 -4.40 -1.62 -15.27
CA GLU A 178 -4.68 -0.71 -14.16
C GLU A 178 -4.85 -1.48 -12.85
#